data_9434fe2720af32d1592925d4cc95ffaa
#
_entry.id   9434fe2720af32d1592925d4cc95ffaa
#
_cell.length_a   1.000
_cell.length_b   1.000
_cell.length_c   1.000
_cell.angle_alpha   90.00
_cell.angle_beta   90.00
_cell.angle_gamma   90.00
#
_symmetry.space_group_name_H-M   'P 1'
#
loop_
_entity.id
_entity.type
_entity.pdbx_description
1 polymer ?
#
loop_
_entity_poly.entity_id
_entity_poly.type
_entity_poly.pdbx_seq_one_letter_code
_entity_poly.pdbx_strand_id
1 'polypeptide(L)'
;IAYYPGKAAKDKEMDNVKIICANAEALNEWFEPGEIKELYLNFSDPWPKARHAKRRLTHRGFLAKYAQLLGPGGHMRFKTDNRGLFDFSVEEFKEFGCEIIALSYDLHNSEYENHVQTEYEQKFSSKGTPINFCEVVFK
;
A
#
# COMPACT_ATOMS: atom_id res chain seq x y z
N ILE A 1 10.13 10.25 -7.25
CA ILE A 1 9.59 8.97 -7.12
C ILE A 1 8.27 8.85 -7.86
N ALA A 2 7.33 9.78 -7.71
CA ALA A 2 6.17 9.85 -8.60
C ALA A 2 6.58 10.19 -10.05
N TYR A 3 7.76 10.75 -10.23
CA TYR A 3 8.25 11.16 -11.54
C TYR A 3 8.43 9.98 -12.52
N TYR A 4 9.05 8.87 -12.06
CA TYR A 4 9.34 7.75 -12.94
C TYR A 4 8.09 7.07 -13.51
N PRO A 5 7.08 6.73 -12.71
CA PRO A 5 5.84 6.15 -13.26
C PRO A 5 5.14 7.10 -14.25
N GLY A 6 5.11 8.40 -13.94
CA GLY A 6 4.52 9.39 -14.83
C GLY A 6 5.24 9.50 -16.15
N LYS A 7 6.57 9.53 -16.11
CA LYS A 7 7.40 9.58 -17.32
C LYS A 7 7.24 8.30 -18.15
N ALA A 8 7.26 7.13 -17.52
CA ALA A 8 7.09 5.86 -18.20
C ALA A 8 5.72 5.77 -18.88
N ALA A 9 4.66 6.20 -18.19
CA ALA A 9 3.32 6.23 -18.76
C ALA A 9 3.24 7.17 -19.96
N LYS A 10 3.86 8.34 -19.86
CA LYS A 10 3.89 9.32 -20.94
C LYS A 10 4.69 8.80 -22.14
N ASP A 11 5.85 8.19 -21.88
CA ASP A 11 6.69 7.62 -22.94
C ASP A 11 5.99 6.48 -23.69
N LYS A 12 5.09 5.76 -23.02
CA LYS A 12 4.28 4.68 -23.61
C LYS A 12 2.94 5.20 -24.16
N GLU A 13 2.74 6.51 -24.18
CA GLU A 13 1.51 7.15 -24.63
C GLU A 13 0.27 6.71 -23.87
N MET A 14 0.42 6.40 -22.58
CA MET A 14 -0.71 6.07 -21.72
C MET A 14 -1.42 7.33 -21.26
N ASP A 15 -2.72 7.41 -21.46
CA ASP A 15 -3.53 8.55 -21.04
C ASP A 15 -4.41 8.26 -19.83
N ASN A 16 -4.43 7.00 -19.36
CA ASN A 16 -5.24 6.57 -18.23
C ASN A 16 -4.49 6.62 -16.88
N VAL A 17 -3.30 7.19 -16.86
CA VAL A 17 -2.48 7.32 -15.66
C VAL A 17 -2.35 8.78 -15.29
N LYS A 18 -2.57 9.10 -14.01
CA LYS A 18 -2.39 10.45 -13.46
C LYS A 18 -1.45 10.38 -12.27
N ILE A 19 -0.49 11.29 -12.22
CA ILE A 19 0.52 11.34 -11.16
C ILE A 19 0.30 12.59 -10.32
N ILE A 20 0.20 12.39 -9.00
CA ILE A 20 0.11 13.48 -8.03
C ILE A 20 1.27 13.32 -7.06
N CYS A 21 2.10 14.35 -6.94
CA CYS A 21 3.21 14.37 -5.99
C CYS A 21 2.83 15.26 -4.81
N ALA A 22 2.30 14.66 -3.74
CA ALA A 22 1.81 15.38 -2.59
C ALA A 22 1.73 14.49 -1.36
N ASN A 23 1.38 15.07 -0.22
CA ASN A 23 1.25 14.36 1.04
C ASN A 23 -0.06 13.56 1.07
N ALA A 24 0.02 12.29 1.47
CA ALA A 24 -1.15 11.42 1.57
C ALA A 24 -2.22 11.91 2.57
N GLU A 25 -1.86 12.78 3.49
CA GLU A 25 -2.84 13.37 4.42
C GLU A 25 -3.95 14.12 3.70
N ALA A 26 -3.71 14.58 2.47
CA ALA A 26 -4.67 15.33 1.69
C ALA A 26 -5.52 14.47 0.75
N LEU A 27 -5.46 13.15 0.85
CA LEU A 27 -6.17 12.24 -0.08
C LEU A 27 -7.67 12.54 -0.17
N ASN A 28 -8.32 12.84 0.95
CA ASN A 28 -9.75 13.10 0.96
C ASN A 28 -10.13 14.41 0.26
N GLU A 29 -9.15 15.25 -0.06
CA GLU A 29 -9.37 16.48 -0.83
C GLU A 29 -9.36 16.22 -2.34
N TRP A 30 -8.76 15.09 -2.77
CA TRP A 30 -8.61 14.77 -4.19
C TRP A 30 -9.66 13.82 -4.73
N PHE A 31 -10.26 13.02 -3.87
CA PHE A 31 -11.19 11.97 -4.27
C PHE A 31 -12.49 12.08 -3.48
N GLU A 32 -13.58 11.72 -4.14
CA GLU A 32 -14.89 11.62 -3.50
C GLU A 32 -15.00 10.31 -2.70
N PRO A 33 -15.83 10.27 -1.66
CA PRO A 33 -16.07 9.01 -0.93
C PRO A 33 -16.53 7.90 -1.87
N GLY A 34 -15.89 6.72 -1.75
CA GLY A 34 -16.23 5.57 -2.57
C GLY A 34 -15.73 5.61 -4.00
N GLU A 35 -14.95 6.63 -4.37
CA GLU A 35 -14.45 6.79 -5.74
C GLU A 35 -13.36 5.78 -6.08
N ILE A 36 -12.56 5.37 -5.10
CA ILE A 36 -11.43 4.46 -5.30
C ILE A 36 -11.90 3.03 -5.04
N LYS A 37 -11.61 2.10 -5.92
CA LYS A 37 -12.01 0.70 -5.78
C LYS A 37 -10.93 -0.18 -5.18
N GLU A 38 -9.67 0.10 -5.50
CA GLU A 38 -8.53 -0.64 -5.00
C GLU A 38 -7.42 0.33 -4.65
N LEU A 39 -6.72 0.07 -3.55
CA LEU A 39 -5.59 0.87 -3.09
C LEU A 39 -4.36 -0.02 -2.93
N TYR A 40 -3.22 0.47 -3.39
CA TYR A 40 -1.94 -0.23 -3.28
C TYR A 40 -0.98 0.62 -2.48
N LEU A 41 -0.46 0.07 -1.38
CA LEU A 41 0.63 0.68 -0.60
C LEU A 41 1.88 -0.16 -0.83
N ASN A 42 2.82 0.37 -1.59
CA ASN A 42 4.04 -0.34 -1.96
C ASN A 42 5.25 0.35 -1.35
N PHE A 43 5.88 -0.33 -0.37
CA PHE A 43 7.16 0.09 0.21
C PHE A 43 7.15 1.50 0.78
N SER A 44 6.09 1.84 1.54
CA SER A 44 6.00 3.13 2.24
C SER A 44 7.05 3.22 3.34
N ASP A 45 7.34 4.47 3.76
CA ASP A 45 8.33 4.73 4.79
C ASP A 45 7.94 4.08 6.12
N PRO A 46 8.87 3.32 6.75
CA PRO A 46 8.53 2.58 7.96
C PRO A 46 8.48 3.42 9.23
N TRP A 47 9.08 4.62 9.25
CA TRP A 47 9.11 5.49 10.42
C TRP A 47 9.38 4.68 11.70
N PRO A 48 10.61 4.15 11.90
CA PRO A 48 10.87 3.13 12.93
C PRO A 48 10.73 3.62 14.37
N LYS A 49 10.81 4.93 14.61
CA LYS A 49 10.68 5.48 15.94
C LYS A 49 9.22 5.49 16.38
N ALA A 50 8.94 5.04 17.62
CA ALA A 50 7.57 4.98 18.14
C ALA A 50 6.86 6.34 18.10
N ARG A 51 7.58 7.44 18.33
CA ARG A 51 7.01 8.79 18.29
C ARG A 51 6.51 9.20 16.90
N HIS A 52 6.90 8.48 15.85
CA HIS A 52 6.49 8.74 14.48
C HIS A 52 5.42 7.76 13.98
N ALA A 53 4.84 6.95 14.86
CA ALA A 53 3.86 5.93 14.43
C ALA A 53 2.70 6.52 13.64
N LYS A 54 2.25 7.73 13.99
CA LYS A 54 1.16 8.40 13.28
C LYS A 54 1.50 8.78 11.84
N ARG A 55 2.77 8.79 11.48
CA ARG A 55 3.24 9.11 10.12
C ARG A 55 3.23 7.88 9.20
N ARG A 56 3.11 6.68 9.76
CA ARG A 56 3.05 5.45 8.98
C ARG A 56 1.74 5.40 8.20
N LEU A 57 1.81 5.07 6.93
CA LEU A 57 0.62 5.09 6.07
C LEU A 57 -0.41 4.00 6.43
N THR A 58 -0.06 3.07 7.30
CA THR A 58 -0.96 2.03 7.80
C THR A 58 -1.49 2.33 9.19
N HIS A 59 -1.13 3.48 9.78
CA HIS A 59 -1.70 3.89 11.07
C HIS A 59 -3.22 4.07 10.93
N ARG A 60 -3.95 3.80 12.01
CA ARG A 60 -5.43 3.88 12.01
C ARG A 60 -5.98 5.21 11.53
N GLY A 61 -5.25 6.31 11.75
CA GLY A 61 -5.63 7.62 11.23
C GLY A 61 -5.70 7.66 9.71
N PHE A 62 -4.75 7.00 9.03
CA PHE A 62 -4.78 6.84 7.58
C PHE A 62 -5.81 5.80 7.14
N LEU A 63 -5.97 4.72 7.89
CA LEU A 63 -6.96 3.69 7.56
C LEU A 63 -8.37 4.28 7.52
N ALA A 64 -8.69 5.22 8.40
CA ALA A 64 -9.97 5.91 8.37
C ALA A 64 -10.18 6.68 7.06
N LYS A 65 -9.11 7.32 6.54
CA LYS A 65 -9.16 8.00 5.24
C LYS A 65 -9.39 7.02 4.09
N TYR A 66 -8.70 5.90 4.11
CA TYR A 66 -8.84 4.88 3.07
C TYR A 66 -10.23 4.25 3.08
N ALA A 67 -10.76 3.99 4.27
CA ALA A 67 -12.12 3.45 4.41
C ALA A 67 -13.16 4.36 3.75
N GLN A 68 -12.99 5.67 3.90
CA GLN A 68 -13.88 6.65 3.27
C GLN A 68 -13.74 6.64 1.74
N LEU A 69 -12.50 6.58 1.24
CA LEU A 69 -12.24 6.59 -0.20
C LEU A 69 -12.67 5.32 -0.90
N LEU A 70 -12.47 4.17 -0.25
CA LEU A 70 -12.79 2.87 -0.82
C LEU A 70 -14.25 2.50 -0.66
N GLY A 71 -14.87 2.92 0.44
CA GLY A 71 -16.19 2.49 0.80
C GLY A 71 -16.23 1.04 1.29
N PRO A 72 -17.42 0.55 1.73
CA PRO A 72 -17.53 -0.83 2.20
C PRO A 72 -17.19 -1.83 1.09
N GLY A 73 -16.39 -2.84 1.42
CA GLY A 73 -15.97 -3.85 0.46
C GLY A 73 -14.76 -3.47 -0.38
N GLY A 74 -14.17 -2.29 -0.15
CA GLY A 74 -12.97 -1.86 -0.88
C GLY A 74 -11.74 -2.66 -0.46
N HIS A 75 -10.84 -2.88 -1.40
CA HIS A 75 -9.64 -3.69 -1.19
C HIS A 75 -8.39 -2.82 -1.10
N MET A 76 -7.48 -3.19 -0.20
CA MET A 76 -6.16 -2.58 -0.13
C MET A 76 -5.09 -3.67 -0.10
N ARG A 77 -4.07 -3.52 -0.94
CA ARG A 77 -2.92 -4.41 -0.98
C ARG A 77 -1.70 -3.67 -0.48
N PHE A 78 -1.00 -4.30 0.46
CA PHE A 78 0.15 -3.69 1.15
C PHE A 78 1.37 -4.58 1.00
N LYS A 79 2.48 -3.99 0.55
CA LYS A 79 3.77 -4.68 0.41
C LYS A 79 4.85 -3.87 1.10
N THR A 80 5.74 -4.54 1.83
CA THR A 80 6.91 -3.92 2.44
C THR A 80 7.99 -4.95 2.69
N ASP A 81 9.25 -4.52 2.58
CA ASP A 81 10.40 -5.31 2.98
C ASP A 81 10.70 -5.17 4.48
N ASN A 82 10.08 -4.20 5.15
CA ASN A 82 10.32 -3.93 6.56
C ASN A 82 9.36 -4.74 7.43
N ARG A 83 9.88 -5.75 8.13
CA ARG A 83 9.08 -6.64 8.96
C ARG A 83 8.41 -5.92 10.13
N GLY A 84 9.13 -4.97 10.75
CA GLY A 84 8.56 -4.21 11.87
C GLY A 84 7.34 -3.40 11.46
N LEU A 85 7.43 -2.72 10.31
CA LEU A 85 6.27 -2.01 9.75
C LEU A 85 5.15 -2.98 9.41
N PHE A 86 5.48 -4.14 8.86
CA PHE A 86 4.47 -5.12 8.47
C PHE A 86 3.69 -5.63 9.69
N ASP A 87 4.41 -6.01 10.75
CA ASP A 87 3.77 -6.50 11.98
C ASP A 87 2.88 -5.43 12.62
N PHE A 88 3.36 -4.18 12.67
CA PHE A 88 2.57 -3.03 13.13
C PHE A 88 1.30 -2.89 12.28
N SER A 89 1.45 -2.97 10.97
CA SER A 89 0.34 -2.75 10.03
C SER A 89 -0.74 -3.82 10.17
N VAL A 90 -0.35 -5.09 10.29
CA VAL A 90 -1.30 -6.19 10.48
C VAL A 90 -2.15 -5.96 11.74
N GLU A 91 -1.52 -5.55 12.84
CA GLU A 91 -2.25 -5.25 14.08
C GLU A 91 -3.20 -4.08 13.90
N GLU A 92 -2.79 -3.02 13.18
CA GLU A 92 -3.65 -1.88 12.91
C GLU A 92 -4.85 -2.28 12.05
N PHE A 93 -4.65 -3.14 11.05
CA PHE A 93 -5.75 -3.64 10.23
C PHE A 93 -6.77 -4.41 11.08
N LYS A 94 -6.30 -5.28 11.97
CA LYS A 94 -7.18 -6.04 12.86
C LYS A 94 -7.96 -5.15 13.81
N GLU A 95 -7.29 -4.19 14.43
CA GLU A 95 -7.92 -3.28 15.37
C GLU A 95 -8.91 -2.34 14.69
N PHE A 96 -8.63 -1.96 13.46
CA PHE A 96 -9.55 -1.12 12.68
C PHE A 96 -10.80 -1.89 12.23
N GLY A 97 -10.73 -3.21 12.22
CA GLY A 97 -11.84 -4.06 11.79
C GLY A 97 -11.81 -4.48 10.34
N CYS A 98 -10.64 -4.36 9.68
CA CYS A 98 -10.47 -4.87 8.33
C CYS A 98 -10.43 -6.39 8.33
N GLU A 99 -10.94 -7.00 7.26
CA GLU A 99 -10.80 -8.43 7.06
C GLU A 99 -9.52 -8.71 6.27
N ILE A 100 -8.62 -9.53 6.83
CA ILE A 100 -7.40 -9.92 6.16
C ILE A 100 -7.71 -11.16 5.31
N ILE A 101 -7.65 -11.02 3.99
CA ILE A 101 -7.99 -12.10 3.06
C ILE A 101 -6.75 -12.76 2.46
N ALA A 102 -5.58 -12.15 2.56
CA ALA A 102 -4.32 -12.74 2.14
C ALA A 102 -3.19 -12.18 2.98
N LEU A 103 -2.23 -13.03 3.35
CA LEU A 103 -1.08 -12.61 4.14
C LEU A 103 0.09 -13.53 3.84
N SER A 104 1.27 -12.95 3.57
CA SER A 104 2.50 -13.71 3.36
C SER A 104 3.69 -12.92 3.87
N TYR A 105 4.64 -13.61 4.48
CA TYR A 105 5.92 -13.02 4.88
C TYR A 105 7.00 -13.21 3.82
N ASP A 106 6.67 -13.86 2.71
CA ASP A 106 7.57 -14.06 1.58
C ASP A 106 6.72 -14.24 0.32
N LEU A 107 6.32 -13.12 -0.27
CA LEU A 107 5.37 -13.07 -1.38
C LEU A 107 5.82 -13.92 -2.57
N HIS A 108 7.11 -13.86 -2.93
CA HIS A 108 7.61 -14.51 -4.15
C HIS A 108 7.74 -16.02 -4.03
N ASN A 109 7.67 -16.55 -2.79
CA ASN A 109 7.67 -17.98 -2.53
C ASN A 109 6.30 -18.44 -1.99
N SER A 110 5.24 -17.67 -2.23
CA SER A 110 3.90 -17.92 -1.74
C SER A 110 2.94 -18.22 -2.87
N GLU A 111 1.71 -18.60 -2.52
CA GLU A 111 0.63 -18.79 -3.49
C GLU A 111 0.16 -17.49 -4.15
N TYR A 112 0.63 -16.33 -3.66
CA TYR A 112 0.26 -15.02 -4.17
C TYR A 112 1.29 -14.43 -5.14
N GLU A 113 2.20 -15.23 -5.69
CA GLU A 113 3.34 -14.76 -6.49
C GLU A 113 2.95 -14.11 -7.83
N ASN A 114 1.71 -14.27 -8.28
CA ASN A 114 1.25 -13.74 -9.57
C ASN A 114 0.96 -12.22 -9.55
N HIS A 115 1.38 -11.52 -8.51
CA HIS A 115 1.23 -10.08 -8.42
C HIS A 115 2.23 -9.36 -9.32
N VAL A 116 1.81 -8.19 -9.85
CA VAL A 116 2.72 -7.34 -10.61
C VAL A 116 3.81 -6.83 -9.68
N GLN A 117 5.06 -7.04 -10.07
CA GLN A 117 6.21 -6.59 -9.28
C GLN A 117 6.52 -5.12 -9.58
N THR A 118 6.83 -4.34 -8.54
CA THR A 118 7.36 -2.99 -8.69
C THR A 118 8.87 -3.07 -8.99
N GLU A 119 9.45 -1.98 -9.47
CA GLU A 119 10.90 -1.93 -9.69
C GLU A 119 11.67 -2.14 -8.37
N TYR A 120 11.17 -1.56 -7.28
CA TYR A 120 11.75 -1.72 -5.95
C TYR A 120 11.70 -3.18 -5.52
N GLU A 121 10.60 -3.84 -5.74
CA GLU A 121 10.36 -5.23 -5.41
C GLU A 121 11.30 -6.16 -6.17
N GLN A 122 11.48 -5.94 -7.48
CA GLN A 122 12.41 -6.72 -8.29
C GLN A 122 13.84 -6.61 -7.77
N LYS A 123 14.25 -5.42 -7.36
CA LYS A 123 15.57 -5.19 -6.79
C LYS A 123 15.78 -6.01 -5.53
N PHE A 124 14.82 -6.04 -4.61
CA PHE A 124 14.93 -6.77 -3.35
C PHE A 124 14.78 -8.27 -3.56
N SER A 125 13.95 -8.72 -4.47
CA SER A 125 13.82 -10.15 -4.81
C SER A 125 15.12 -10.71 -5.33
N SER A 126 15.80 -9.98 -6.21
CA SER A 126 17.08 -10.43 -6.75
C SER A 126 18.19 -10.53 -5.69
N LYS A 127 18.03 -9.82 -4.57
CA LYS A 127 18.96 -9.89 -3.43
C LYS A 127 18.53 -10.94 -2.39
N GLY A 128 17.44 -11.66 -2.64
CA GLY A 128 16.92 -12.67 -1.72
C GLY A 128 16.19 -12.10 -0.51
N THR A 129 15.85 -10.82 -0.50
CA THR A 129 15.10 -10.20 0.59
C THR A 129 13.62 -10.58 0.51
N PRO A 130 13.02 -11.15 1.57
CA PRO A 130 11.61 -11.49 1.54
C PRO A 130 10.73 -10.25 1.47
N ILE A 131 9.64 -10.34 0.72
CA ILE A 131 8.64 -9.28 0.62
C ILE A 131 7.40 -9.70 1.41
N ASN A 132 7.03 -8.91 2.40
CA ASN A 132 5.82 -9.12 3.18
C ASN A 132 4.62 -8.56 2.42
N PHE A 133 3.53 -9.31 2.38
CA PHE A 133 2.33 -8.95 1.63
C PHE A 133 1.08 -9.19 2.45
N CYS A 134 0.14 -8.25 2.36
CA CYS A 134 -1.17 -8.39 3.00
C CYS A 134 -2.23 -7.72 2.13
N GLU A 135 -3.36 -8.41 1.96
CA GLU A 135 -4.53 -7.83 1.32
C GLU A 135 -5.67 -7.79 2.32
N VAL A 136 -6.30 -6.63 2.45
CA VAL A 136 -7.41 -6.43 3.41
C VAL A 136 -8.62 -5.87 2.69
N VAL A 137 -9.80 -6.17 3.27
CA VAL A 137 -11.08 -5.63 2.81
C VAL A 137 -11.63 -4.75 3.93
N PHE A 138 -12.03 -3.53 3.57
CA PHE A 138 -12.66 -2.61 4.50
C PHE A 138 -14.15 -2.94 4.61
N LYS A 139 -14.64 -3.03 5.83
CA LYS A 139 -16.05 -3.35 6.11
C LYS A 139 -16.91 -2.12 6.28
#